data_6a670d6f1fdf0c4aadbf696451a4464b
#
_entry.id   6a670d6f1fdf0c4aadbf696451a4464b
#
_cell.length_a   1.000
_cell.length_b   1.000
_cell.length_c   1.000
_cell.angle_alpha   90.00
_cell.angle_beta   90.00
_cell.angle_gamma   90.00
#
_symmetry.space_group_name_H-M   'P 1'
#
loop_
_entity.id
_entity.type
_entity.pdbx_description
1 polymer ?
#
loop_
_entity_poly.entity_id
_entity_poly.type
_entity_poly.pdbx_seq_one_letter_code
_entity_poly.pdbx_strand_id
1 'polypeptide(L)'
;VIIFLINNAGYTIEVEIHDGPYNNIKNWNYAALIEAFNAEDGHGKGLRATTPDELSAAIKTALANHDGPTLIECVIPRDDCTGELISWGRHVATANARPPAK
;
A
#
# COMPACT_ATOMS: atom_id res chain seq x y z
N VAL A 1 5.08 -5.90 16.54
CA VAL A 1 4.08 -5.65 15.49
C VAL A 1 4.79 -5.41 14.15
N ILE A 2 4.34 -6.10 13.13
CA ILE A 2 4.82 -5.93 11.76
C ILE A 2 3.66 -5.41 10.93
N ILE A 3 3.86 -4.27 10.27
CA ILE A 3 2.84 -3.62 9.46
C ILE A 3 3.30 -3.70 8.00
N PHE A 4 2.48 -4.32 7.14
CA PHE A 4 2.70 -4.31 5.71
C PHE A 4 1.80 -3.24 5.09
N LEU A 5 2.40 -2.21 4.53
CA LEU A 5 1.67 -1.14 3.87
C LEU A 5 1.82 -1.33 2.35
N ILE A 6 0.72 -1.56 1.68
CA ILE A 6 0.72 -1.70 0.22
C ILE A 6 0.67 -0.31 -0.40
N ASN A 7 1.76 0.06 -1.07
CA ASN A 7 1.84 1.33 -1.78
C ASN A 7 1.74 1.07 -3.28
N ASN A 8 0.54 1.23 -3.80
CA ASN A 8 0.26 1.12 -5.24
C ASN A 8 -0.04 2.48 -5.88
N ALA A 9 0.32 3.56 -5.21
CA ALA A 9 0.18 4.95 -5.67
C ALA A 9 -1.28 5.37 -5.97
N GLY A 10 -2.26 4.70 -5.36
CA GLY A 10 -3.66 5.08 -5.56
C GLY A 10 -4.65 4.10 -4.97
N TYR A 11 -5.85 4.11 -5.51
CA TYR A 11 -6.96 3.25 -5.11
C TYR A 11 -7.38 2.39 -6.30
N THR A 12 -6.69 1.28 -6.53
CA THR A 12 -6.95 0.41 -7.70
C THR A 12 -8.42 -0.05 -7.74
N ILE A 13 -8.98 -0.50 -6.62
CA ILE A 13 -10.37 -0.95 -6.60
C ILE A 13 -11.35 0.18 -6.92
N GLU A 14 -11.11 1.38 -6.44
CA GLU A 14 -11.98 2.52 -6.72
C GLU A 14 -11.91 2.89 -8.20
N VAL A 15 -10.73 2.82 -8.82
CA VAL A 15 -10.55 3.03 -10.26
C VAL A 15 -11.37 2.01 -11.07
N GLU A 16 -11.36 0.74 -10.66
CA GLU A 16 -12.11 -0.32 -11.34
C GLU A 16 -13.63 -0.18 -11.16
N ILE A 17 -14.07 0.43 -10.05
CA ILE A 17 -15.50 0.69 -9.81
C ILE A 17 -15.97 1.94 -10.57
N HIS A 18 -15.28 3.06 -10.39
CA HIS A 18 -15.66 4.33 -11.03
C HIS A 18 -14.43 5.24 -11.08
N ASP A 19 -13.76 5.28 -12.23
CA ASP A 19 -12.54 6.07 -12.38
C ASP A 19 -12.83 7.57 -12.46
N GLY A 20 -11.88 8.37 -11.95
CA GLY A 20 -11.95 9.82 -12.00
C GLY A 20 -10.80 10.47 -11.23
N PRO A 21 -10.64 11.80 -11.35
CA PRO A 21 -9.54 12.51 -10.69
C PRO A 21 -9.60 12.44 -9.15
N TYR A 22 -10.74 12.16 -8.57
CA TYR A 22 -10.88 11.97 -7.12
C TYR A 22 -10.17 10.71 -6.61
N ASN A 23 -9.78 9.79 -7.49
CA ASN A 23 -9.00 8.60 -7.12
C ASN A 23 -7.51 8.90 -7.02
N ASN A 24 -7.07 10.09 -7.40
CA ASN A 24 -5.67 10.49 -7.28
C ASN A 24 -5.41 11.01 -5.87
N ILE A 25 -4.42 10.41 -5.21
CA ILE A 25 -4.04 10.78 -3.85
C ILE A 25 -2.56 11.14 -3.79
N LYS A 26 -2.19 11.88 -2.75
CA LYS A 26 -0.79 12.18 -2.49
C LYS A 26 -0.06 10.91 -2.04
N ASN A 27 1.03 10.60 -2.72
CA ASN A 27 1.86 9.46 -2.32
C ASN A 27 2.90 9.93 -1.30
N TRP A 28 2.74 9.52 -0.05
CA TRP A 28 3.62 9.94 1.04
C TRP A 28 4.87 9.06 1.10
N ASN A 29 5.87 9.52 1.84
CA ASN A 29 7.00 8.69 2.22
C ASN A 29 6.62 7.88 3.45
N TYR A 30 5.94 6.75 3.22
CA TYR A 30 5.33 5.97 4.30
C TYR A 30 6.36 5.33 5.21
N ALA A 31 7.48 4.85 4.66
CA ALA A 31 8.53 4.23 5.49
C ALA A 31 9.10 5.23 6.50
N ALA A 32 9.17 6.52 6.15
CA ALA A 32 9.69 7.54 7.04
C ALA A 32 8.76 7.87 8.21
N LEU A 33 7.48 7.50 8.15
CA LEU A 33 6.54 7.79 9.24
C LEU A 33 6.96 7.14 10.55
N ILE A 34 7.50 5.94 10.49
CA ILE A 34 7.94 5.24 11.71
C ILE A 34 9.10 5.98 12.38
N GLU A 35 9.99 6.56 11.60
CA GLU A 35 11.09 7.37 12.14
C GLU A 35 10.55 8.61 12.87
N ALA A 36 9.53 9.25 12.32
CA ALA A 36 8.89 10.40 12.94
C ALA A 36 8.22 10.02 14.28
N PHE A 37 7.58 8.85 14.35
CA PHE A 37 6.93 8.38 15.55
C PHE A 37 7.91 7.94 16.64
N ASN A 38 9.14 7.57 16.26
CA ASN A 38 10.17 7.19 17.24
C ASN A 38 10.58 8.36 18.15
N ALA A 39 10.48 9.59 17.67
CA ALA A 39 11.03 10.75 18.36
C ALA A 39 12.49 10.49 18.73
N GLU A 40 12.83 10.53 20.03
CA GLU A 40 14.21 10.34 20.48
C GLU A 40 14.49 8.93 21.01
N ASP A 41 13.47 8.21 21.46
CA ASP A 41 13.64 6.97 22.22
C ASP A 41 12.87 5.76 21.65
N GLY A 42 12.22 5.91 20.53
CA GLY A 42 11.50 4.80 19.89
C GLY A 42 12.46 3.88 19.11
N HIS A 43 12.04 2.64 18.92
CA HIS A 43 12.81 1.60 18.22
C HIS A 43 12.07 1.00 17.03
N GLY A 44 11.10 1.72 16.49
CA GLY A 44 10.40 1.33 15.27
C GLY A 44 11.30 1.46 14.05
N LYS A 45 11.08 0.63 13.04
CA LYS A 45 11.81 0.65 11.77
C LYS A 45 10.87 0.82 10.60
N GLY A 46 11.23 1.70 9.67
CA GLY A 46 10.54 1.87 8.40
C GLY A 46 11.41 1.31 7.28
N LEU A 47 10.88 0.37 6.51
CA LEU A 47 11.59 -0.29 5.41
C LEU A 47 10.75 -0.17 4.15
N ARG A 48 11.44 -0.19 3.00
CA ARG A 48 10.78 -0.17 1.69
C ARG A 48 11.23 -1.37 0.88
N ALA A 49 10.28 -2.04 0.23
CA ALA A 49 10.55 -3.16 -0.65
C ALA A 49 9.89 -2.92 -2.01
N THR A 50 10.68 -3.03 -3.07
CA THR A 50 10.23 -2.89 -4.46
C THR A 50 10.41 -4.17 -5.25
N THR A 51 11.07 -5.18 -4.67
CA THR A 51 11.31 -6.49 -5.27
C THR A 51 11.03 -7.58 -4.25
N PRO A 52 10.77 -8.84 -4.71
CA PRO A 52 10.62 -9.97 -3.78
C PRO A 52 11.83 -10.18 -2.86
N ASP A 53 13.05 -9.98 -3.36
CA ASP A 53 14.25 -10.13 -2.55
C ASP A 53 14.33 -9.07 -1.46
N GLU A 54 13.99 -7.82 -1.79
CA GLU A 54 13.93 -6.73 -0.80
C GLU A 54 12.86 -7.00 0.24
N LEU A 55 11.71 -7.55 -0.16
CA LEU A 55 10.65 -7.92 0.77
C LEU A 55 11.10 -9.02 1.73
N SER A 56 11.78 -10.04 1.22
CA SER A 56 12.33 -11.12 2.06
C SER A 56 13.33 -10.57 3.09
N ALA A 57 14.21 -9.67 2.67
CA ALA A 57 15.19 -9.04 3.56
C ALA A 57 14.48 -8.17 4.62
N ALA A 58 13.45 -7.42 4.22
CA ALA A 58 12.68 -6.58 5.13
C ALA A 58 11.94 -7.43 6.19
N ILE A 59 11.38 -8.57 5.79
CA ILE A 59 10.71 -9.48 6.72
C ILE A 59 11.70 -10.02 7.76
N LYS A 60 12.90 -10.41 7.35
CA LYS A 60 13.93 -10.87 8.28
C LYS A 60 14.29 -9.79 9.29
N THR A 61 14.47 -8.56 8.82
CA THR A 61 14.74 -7.41 9.71
C THR A 61 13.60 -7.19 10.68
N ALA A 62 12.35 -7.27 10.20
CA ALA A 62 11.15 -7.07 11.02
C ALA A 62 11.04 -8.14 12.11
N LEU A 63 11.31 -9.40 11.76
CA LEU A 63 11.24 -10.51 12.72
C LEU A 63 12.33 -10.39 13.80
N ALA A 64 13.46 -9.78 13.49
CA ALA A 64 14.54 -9.55 14.44
C ALA A 64 14.33 -8.32 15.32
N ASN A 65 13.40 -7.42 14.96
CA ASN A 65 13.13 -6.21 15.73
C ASN A 65 12.08 -6.47 16.82
N HIS A 66 12.55 -6.82 18.01
CA HIS A 66 11.68 -7.09 19.16
C HIS A 66 11.39 -5.85 20.02
N ASP A 67 12.06 -4.73 19.74
CA ASP A 67 12.01 -3.54 20.59
C ASP A 67 10.98 -2.50 20.11
N GLY A 68 10.41 -2.68 18.94
CA GLY A 68 9.41 -1.75 18.41
C GLY A 68 8.74 -2.29 17.16
N PRO A 69 7.77 -1.55 16.62
CA PRO A 69 7.09 -1.94 15.39
C PRO A 69 7.99 -1.81 14.18
N THR A 70 7.72 -2.60 13.15
CA THR A 70 8.35 -2.45 11.84
C THR A 70 7.26 -2.23 10.80
N LEU A 71 7.39 -1.16 10.02
CA LEU A 71 6.52 -0.91 8.87
C LEU A 71 7.29 -1.23 7.60
N ILE A 72 6.74 -2.11 6.78
CA ILE A 72 7.30 -2.45 5.48
C ILE A 72 6.41 -1.85 4.41
N GLU A 73 6.91 -0.83 3.73
CA GLU A 73 6.24 -0.24 2.59
C GLU A 73 6.49 -1.10 1.36
N CYS A 74 5.45 -1.82 0.91
CA CYS A 74 5.53 -2.70 -0.25
C CYS A 74 5.07 -1.91 -1.48
N VAL A 75 6.03 -1.56 -2.34
CA VAL A 75 5.75 -0.77 -3.55
C VAL A 75 5.42 -1.71 -4.69
N ILE A 76 4.21 -1.59 -5.22
CA ILE A 76 3.73 -2.38 -6.34
C ILE A 76 3.20 -1.47 -7.45
N PRO A 77 3.08 -1.95 -8.70
CA PRO A 77 2.49 -1.16 -9.77
C PRO A 77 1.06 -0.74 -9.46
N ARG A 78 0.68 0.45 -9.91
CA ARG A 78 -0.59 1.10 -9.56
C ARG A 78 -1.81 0.23 -9.86
N ASP A 79 -1.81 -0.45 -11.00
CA ASP A 79 -2.98 -1.21 -11.47
C ASP A 79 -2.76 -2.72 -11.33
N ASP A 80 -1.75 -3.13 -10.55
CA ASP A 80 -1.47 -4.55 -10.33
C ASP A 80 -2.45 -5.11 -9.29
N CYS A 81 -3.35 -5.94 -9.75
CA CYS A 81 -4.36 -6.60 -8.92
C CYS A 81 -4.79 -7.91 -9.56
N THR A 82 -5.56 -8.71 -8.82
CA THR A 82 -6.05 -9.99 -9.34
C THR A 82 -7.18 -9.80 -10.34
N GLY A 83 -7.37 -10.80 -11.22
CA GLY A 83 -8.50 -10.81 -12.14
C GLY A 83 -9.85 -10.80 -11.43
N GLU A 84 -9.92 -11.43 -10.27
CA GLU A 84 -11.12 -11.43 -9.42
C GLU A 84 -11.48 -10.03 -8.95
N LEU A 85 -10.49 -9.23 -8.56
CA LEU A 85 -10.73 -7.86 -8.13
C LEU A 85 -11.27 -7.00 -9.28
N ILE A 86 -10.68 -7.15 -10.47
CA ILE A 86 -11.14 -6.43 -11.67
C ILE A 86 -12.58 -6.81 -12.00
N SER A 87 -12.90 -8.11 -11.99
CA SER A 87 -14.24 -8.62 -12.25
C SER A 87 -15.25 -8.08 -11.26
N TRP A 88 -14.90 -8.10 -9.97
CA TRP A 88 -15.77 -7.56 -8.92
C TRP A 88 -16.02 -6.05 -9.11
N GLY A 89 -14.97 -5.29 -9.42
CA GLY A 89 -15.09 -3.86 -9.66
C GLY A 89 -16.03 -3.54 -10.81
N ARG A 90 -15.95 -4.32 -11.91
CA ARG A 90 -16.86 -4.17 -13.06
C ARG A 90 -18.31 -4.46 -12.70
N HIS A 91 -18.55 -5.50 -11.89
CA HIS A 91 -19.90 -5.82 -11.43
C HIS A 91 -20.48 -4.71 -10.56
N VAL A 92 -19.69 -4.14 -9.66
CA VAL A 92 -20.11 -3.03 -8.81
C VAL A 92 -20.41 -1.79 -9.65
N ALA A 93 -19.56 -1.47 -10.62
CA ALA A 93 -19.77 -0.34 -11.52
C ALA A 93 -21.07 -0.48 -12.31
N THR A 94 -21.35 -1.69 -12.82
CA THR A 94 -22.58 -1.99 -13.55
C THR A 94 -23.80 -1.84 -12.63
N ALA A 95 -23.74 -2.35 -11.40
CA ALA A 95 -24.83 -2.24 -10.43
C ALA A 95 -25.13 -0.78 -10.07
N ASN A 96 -24.12 0.08 -10.03
CA ASN A 96 -24.28 1.51 -9.79
C ASN A 96 -24.86 2.25 -11.01
N ALA A 97 -24.87 1.65 -12.19
CA ALA A 97 -25.46 2.17 -13.43
C ALA A 97 -24.99 3.59 -13.79
N ARG A 98 -23.71 3.89 -13.59
CA ARG A 98 -23.16 5.19 -13.96
C ARG A 98 -21.79 5.03 -14.67
N PRO A 99 -21.48 5.91 -15.64
CA PRO A 99 -20.20 5.84 -16.34
C PRO A 99 -19.04 6.31 -15.45
N PRO A 100 -17.80 5.88 -15.77
CA PRO A 100 -16.62 6.40 -15.09
C PRO A 100 -16.46 7.91 -15.32
N ALA A 101 -16.02 8.62 -14.28
CA ALA A 101 -15.65 10.03 -14.37
C ALA A 101 -14.23 10.15 -14.93
N LYS A 102 -14.02 11.05 -15.86
CA LYS A 102 -12.71 11.24 -16.52
C LYS A 102 -12.18 12.66 -16.35
#